data_5e3e8a59e7ffdbda167e4d97cfb07117
#
_entry.id   5e3e8a59e7ffdbda167e4d97cfb07117
#
_cell.length_a   1.000
_cell.length_b   1.000
_cell.length_c   1.000
_cell.angle_alpha   90.00
_cell.angle_beta   90.00
_cell.angle_gamma   90.00
#
_symmetry.space_group_name_H-M   'P 1'
#
loop_
_entity.id
_entity.type
_entity.pdbx_description
1 polymer ?
#
loop_
_entity_poly.entity_id
_entity_poly.type
_entity_poly.pdbx_seq_one_letter_code
_entity_poly.pdbx_strand_id
1 'polypeptide(L)'
;SHGFGATYSERTGIIPPKDIDVIMIAPKGSGTSLRRLFLEGRGLNSSYAILQDATGKAWDRVIALGIGVGSGYLFETTFKKEVYSDLTGERGTLMGAIQGIFAAQYQVLRENGHTPSEAFNETVEELTQSLMPLVAENGMDWMYANCSTTAQRGALDWWKPFRDATLPVFKKLYAEVAAGNEAQRSIDSNSKTDYREKLDAELKEMRESEMWQAGATVRNLRPERNK
;
A
#
# COMPACT_ATOMS: atom_id res chain seq x y z
N SER A 1 -7.90 -3.21 6.41
CA SER A 1 -8.58 -1.95 6.17
C SER A 1 -9.44 -1.51 7.35
N HIS A 2 -9.39 -0.23 7.62
CA HIS A 2 -10.04 0.38 8.76
C HIS A 2 -11.55 0.51 8.53
N GLY A 3 -12.35 0.06 9.50
CA GLY A 3 -13.80 0.29 9.49
C GLY A 3 -14.62 -0.57 8.51
N PHE A 4 -14.04 -1.54 7.81
CA PHE A 4 -14.80 -2.32 6.84
C PHE A 4 -15.95 -3.11 7.48
N GLY A 5 -15.80 -3.53 8.73
CA GLY A 5 -16.86 -4.23 9.47
C GLY A 5 -18.16 -3.41 9.61
N ALA A 6 -18.04 -2.11 9.92
CA ALA A 6 -19.19 -1.22 9.98
C ALA A 6 -19.68 -0.77 8.60
N THR A 7 -18.75 -0.60 7.63
CA THR A 7 -19.08 -0.20 6.25
C THR A 7 -19.90 -1.28 5.52
N TYR A 8 -19.59 -2.55 5.75
CA TYR A 8 -20.30 -3.69 5.15
C TYR A 8 -21.13 -4.44 6.20
N SER A 9 -21.83 -3.72 7.05
CA SER A 9 -22.58 -4.29 8.19
C SER A 9 -23.57 -5.39 7.78
N GLU A 10 -24.19 -5.29 6.60
CA GLU A 10 -25.08 -6.32 6.08
C GLU A 10 -24.39 -7.69 5.89
N ARG A 11 -23.08 -7.70 5.61
CA ARG A 11 -22.28 -8.92 5.45
C ARG A 11 -21.58 -9.36 6.71
N THR A 12 -21.12 -8.39 7.51
CA THR A 12 -20.32 -8.65 8.71
C THR A 12 -21.15 -8.80 9.98
N GLY A 13 -22.38 -8.34 9.96
CA GLY A 13 -23.26 -8.28 11.13
C GLY A 13 -22.84 -7.26 12.20
N ILE A 14 -21.81 -6.42 11.93
CA ILE A 14 -21.30 -5.45 12.90
C ILE A 14 -22.12 -4.16 12.80
N ILE A 15 -23.09 -4.00 13.70
CA ILE A 15 -23.90 -2.81 13.83
C ILE A 15 -23.57 -2.16 15.17
N PRO A 16 -22.97 -0.95 15.19
CA PRO A 16 -22.66 -0.27 16.44
C PRO A 16 -23.94 0.08 17.25
N PRO A 17 -23.91 -0.05 18.59
CA PRO A 17 -24.97 0.47 19.45
C PRO A 17 -25.20 1.97 19.23
N LYS A 18 -26.44 2.42 19.37
CA LYS A 18 -26.84 3.81 19.06
C LYS A 18 -26.32 4.85 20.06
N ASP A 19 -25.88 4.41 21.22
CA ASP A 19 -25.46 5.24 22.37
C ASP A 19 -23.93 5.44 22.44
N ILE A 20 -23.18 4.99 21.44
CA ILE A 20 -21.72 5.16 21.36
C ILE A 20 -21.29 6.01 20.18
N ASP A 21 -20.16 6.70 20.31
CA ASP A 21 -19.48 7.31 19.18
C ASP A 21 -18.72 6.26 18.38
N VAL A 22 -18.80 6.36 17.06
CA VAL A 22 -18.03 5.50 16.15
C VAL A 22 -17.14 6.37 15.28
N ILE A 23 -15.86 6.32 15.57
CA ILE A 23 -14.83 7.15 14.96
C ILE A 23 -13.74 6.28 14.33
N MET A 24 -12.99 6.85 13.41
CA MET A 24 -11.89 6.16 12.71
C MET A 24 -10.71 7.12 12.52
N ILE A 25 -9.50 6.61 12.79
CA ILE A 25 -8.23 7.19 12.35
C ILE A 25 -7.54 6.15 11.47
N ALA A 26 -7.12 6.56 10.29
CA ALA A 26 -6.46 5.70 9.32
C ALA A 26 -5.13 6.31 8.83
N PRO A 27 -4.01 6.01 9.51
CA PRO A 27 -2.69 6.43 9.07
C PRO A 27 -2.34 5.86 7.68
N LYS A 28 -1.78 6.69 6.80
CA LYS A 28 -1.41 6.32 5.44
C LYS A 28 0.00 5.71 5.39
N GLY A 29 0.11 4.49 5.91
CA GLY A 29 1.35 3.71 5.93
C GLY A 29 1.31 2.55 6.91
N SER A 30 2.41 1.78 6.96
CA SER A 30 2.52 0.66 7.89
C SER A 30 2.64 1.11 9.34
N GLY A 31 2.17 0.29 10.28
CA GLY A 31 2.29 0.57 11.72
C GLY A 31 3.74 0.72 12.16
N THR A 32 4.67 -0.03 11.57
CA THR A 32 6.12 0.11 11.83
C THR A 32 6.64 1.48 11.40
N SER A 33 6.23 1.98 10.25
CA SER A 33 6.59 3.33 9.78
C SER A 33 5.97 4.42 10.65
N LEU A 34 4.71 4.27 11.03
CA LEU A 34 4.05 5.20 11.95
C LEU A 34 4.82 5.31 13.27
N ARG A 35 5.16 4.17 13.88
CA ARG A 35 5.93 4.16 15.15
C ARG A 35 7.31 4.76 15.01
N ARG A 36 8.04 4.42 13.94
CA ARG A 36 9.37 4.98 13.68
C ARG A 36 9.31 6.50 13.53
N LEU A 37 8.42 7.01 12.70
CA LEU A 37 8.28 8.45 12.47
C LEU A 37 7.81 9.19 13.73
N PHE A 38 6.95 8.59 14.54
CA PHE A 38 6.56 9.14 15.84
C PHE A 38 7.78 9.36 16.75
N LEU A 39 8.66 8.35 16.84
CA LEU A 39 9.89 8.45 17.65
C LEU A 39 10.89 9.49 17.12
N GLU A 40 10.85 9.78 15.83
CA GLU A 40 11.66 10.80 15.16
C GLU A 40 11.04 12.22 15.26
N GLY A 41 9.91 12.39 15.95
CA GLY A 41 9.18 13.67 15.99
C GLY A 41 8.52 14.04 14.65
N ARG A 42 8.28 13.07 13.79
CA ARG A 42 7.62 13.16 12.49
C ARG A 42 6.30 12.40 12.54
N GLY A 43 5.52 12.39 11.44
CA GLY A 43 4.26 11.66 11.41
C GLY A 43 3.85 11.26 10.01
N LEU A 44 2.97 10.25 9.92
CA LEU A 44 2.25 9.92 8.70
C LEU A 44 0.95 10.70 8.63
N ASN A 45 0.56 11.11 7.43
CA ASN A 45 -0.77 11.69 7.21
C ASN A 45 -1.83 10.64 7.54
N SER A 46 -2.94 11.08 8.14
CA SER A 46 -4.02 10.18 8.51
C SER A 46 -5.36 10.76 8.09
N SER A 47 -6.22 9.93 7.53
CA SER A 47 -7.62 10.30 7.40
C SER A 47 -8.35 10.08 8.72
N TYR A 48 -9.39 10.89 8.98
CA TYR A 48 -10.32 10.66 10.06
C TYR A 48 -11.75 10.62 9.55
N ALA A 49 -12.59 9.86 10.22
CA ALA A 49 -14.01 9.79 9.91
C ALA A 49 -14.85 9.55 11.16
N ILE A 50 -16.08 10.09 11.14
CA ILE A 50 -17.11 9.88 12.16
C ILE A 50 -18.27 9.16 11.48
N LEU A 51 -18.59 7.95 11.93
CA LEU A 51 -19.75 7.21 11.47
C LEU A 51 -20.97 7.57 12.31
N GLN A 52 -20.77 7.73 13.62
CA GLN A 52 -21.83 8.03 14.60
C GLN A 52 -21.27 8.94 15.70
N ASP A 53 -22.04 9.98 16.03
CA ASP A 53 -21.76 10.91 17.13
C ASP A 53 -22.95 10.90 18.10
N ALA A 54 -22.95 9.99 19.04
CA ALA A 54 -24.00 9.84 20.04
C ALA A 54 -23.85 10.85 21.20
N THR A 55 -22.64 11.29 21.45
CA THR A 55 -22.31 12.15 22.61
C THR A 55 -22.16 13.63 22.26
N GLY A 56 -22.12 13.99 20.98
CA GLY A 56 -21.75 15.33 20.50
C GLY A 56 -20.26 15.66 20.66
N LYS A 57 -19.40 14.66 20.93
CA LYS A 57 -17.96 14.81 21.18
C LYS A 57 -17.10 13.94 20.27
N ALA A 58 -17.69 13.31 19.26
CA ALA A 58 -16.96 12.40 18.38
C ALA A 58 -15.83 13.12 17.64
N TRP A 59 -16.04 14.38 17.24
CA TRP A 59 -15.01 15.18 16.57
C TRP A 59 -13.80 15.44 17.47
N ASP A 60 -14.01 15.91 18.70
CA ASP A 60 -12.91 16.15 19.64
C ASP A 60 -12.12 14.88 19.93
N ARG A 61 -12.81 13.75 20.07
CA ARG A 61 -12.21 12.44 20.33
C ARG A 61 -11.38 11.94 19.16
N VAL A 62 -11.89 12.06 17.94
CA VAL A 62 -11.18 11.56 16.75
C VAL A 62 -9.93 12.39 16.48
N ILE A 63 -10.00 13.72 16.66
CA ILE A 63 -8.83 14.59 16.51
C ILE A 63 -7.79 14.30 17.60
N ALA A 64 -8.21 14.20 18.86
CA ALA A 64 -7.30 13.84 19.96
C ALA A 64 -6.64 12.47 19.74
N LEU A 65 -7.37 11.48 19.23
CA LEU A 65 -6.81 10.18 18.87
C LEU A 65 -5.79 10.31 17.75
N GLY A 66 -6.10 11.07 16.69
CA GLY A 66 -5.19 11.31 15.56
C GLY A 66 -3.87 11.95 15.99
N ILE A 67 -3.93 12.94 16.87
CA ILE A 67 -2.73 13.57 17.47
C ILE A 67 -1.98 12.55 18.33
N GLY A 68 -2.69 11.81 19.16
CA GLY A 68 -2.10 10.84 20.10
C GLY A 68 -1.35 9.68 19.42
N VAL A 69 -1.79 9.24 18.23
CA VAL A 69 -1.07 8.22 17.45
C VAL A 69 0.09 8.78 16.62
N GLY A 70 0.30 10.10 16.64
CA GLY A 70 1.41 10.74 15.93
C GLY A 70 1.16 10.97 14.45
N SER A 71 -0.06 11.36 14.07
CA SER A 71 -0.36 11.73 12.68
C SER A 71 0.41 12.99 12.26
N GLY A 72 0.86 13.02 11.01
CA GLY A 72 1.52 14.19 10.41
C GLY A 72 0.52 15.33 10.21
N TYR A 73 -0.51 15.11 9.38
CA TYR A 73 -1.70 15.94 9.33
C TYR A 73 -2.95 15.08 9.22
N LEU A 74 -4.09 15.64 9.61
CA LEU A 74 -5.38 14.97 9.59
C LEU A 74 -6.25 15.54 8.46
N PHE A 75 -6.91 14.67 7.70
CA PHE A 75 -7.88 15.06 6.69
C PHE A 75 -9.17 14.25 6.82
N GLU A 76 -10.28 14.91 6.55
CA GLU A 76 -11.60 14.29 6.69
C GLU A 76 -11.92 13.34 5.55
N THR A 77 -12.61 12.25 5.89
CA THR A 77 -13.19 11.29 4.96
C THR A 77 -14.48 10.70 5.55
N THR A 78 -15.01 9.65 4.92
CA THR A 78 -16.09 8.83 5.47
C THR A 78 -15.64 7.38 5.59
N PHE A 79 -16.26 6.58 6.46
CA PHE A 79 -15.98 5.14 6.56
C PHE A 79 -15.99 4.45 5.20
N LYS A 80 -17.02 4.71 4.39
CA LYS A 80 -17.15 4.13 3.04
C LYS A 80 -16.00 4.53 2.12
N LYS A 81 -15.67 5.81 2.04
CA LYS A 81 -14.59 6.30 1.17
C LYS A 81 -13.23 5.76 1.62
N GLU A 82 -12.97 5.77 2.92
CA GLU A 82 -11.73 5.22 3.47
C GLU A 82 -11.59 3.73 3.14
N VAL A 83 -12.61 2.93 3.44
CA VAL A 83 -12.58 1.49 3.18
C VAL A 83 -12.39 1.18 1.70
N TYR A 84 -13.06 1.91 0.83
CA TYR A 84 -12.96 1.68 -0.62
C TYR A 84 -11.57 2.07 -1.15
N SER A 85 -11.02 3.20 -0.73
CA SER A 85 -9.70 3.63 -1.17
C SER A 85 -8.59 2.76 -0.59
N ASP A 86 -8.69 2.38 0.68
CA ASP A 86 -7.68 1.57 1.38
C ASP A 86 -7.61 0.15 0.80
N LEU A 87 -8.73 -0.55 0.68
CA LEU A 87 -8.78 -1.87 0.05
C LEU A 87 -8.30 -1.86 -1.41
N THR A 88 -8.63 -0.79 -2.15
CA THR A 88 -8.15 -0.63 -3.53
C THR A 88 -6.65 -0.34 -3.54
N GLY A 89 -6.16 0.51 -2.66
CA GLY A 89 -4.75 0.90 -2.57
C GLY A 89 -3.83 -0.27 -2.23
N GLU A 90 -4.20 -1.07 -1.23
CA GLU A 90 -3.43 -2.25 -0.80
C GLU A 90 -3.27 -3.29 -1.92
N ARG A 91 -4.35 -3.54 -2.66
CA ARG A 91 -4.36 -4.50 -3.79
C ARG A 91 -3.80 -3.88 -5.07
N GLY A 92 -3.89 -2.58 -5.18
CA GLY A 92 -3.37 -1.77 -6.27
C GLY A 92 -1.90 -1.38 -6.07
N THR A 93 -1.62 -0.11 -6.29
CA THR A 93 -0.26 0.44 -6.41
C THR A 93 0.59 0.22 -5.15
N LEU A 94 0.00 0.18 -3.95
CA LEU A 94 0.78 0.10 -2.71
C LEU A 94 1.46 -1.25 -2.51
N MET A 95 0.84 -2.36 -2.94
CA MET A 95 1.40 -3.71 -2.76
C MET A 95 1.14 -4.64 -3.95
N GLY A 96 -0.13 -4.93 -4.28
CA GLY A 96 -0.46 -5.97 -5.27
C GLY A 96 0.00 -5.63 -6.67
N ALA A 97 -0.36 -4.47 -7.20
CA ALA A 97 0.01 -4.07 -8.56
C ALA A 97 1.51 -3.83 -8.71
N ILE A 98 2.16 -3.19 -7.72
CA ILE A 98 3.60 -2.94 -7.79
C ILE A 98 4.41 -4.25 -7.81
N GLN A 99 4.00 -5.25 -7.02
CA GLN A 99 4.60 -6.59 -7.06
C GLN A 99 4.41 -7.25 -8.44
N GLY A 100 3.22 -7.11 -9.03
CA GLY A 100 2.93 -7.63 -10.37
C GLY A 100 3.78 -6.97 -11.46
N ILE A 101 3.97 -5.64 -11.38
CA ILE A 101 4.84 -4.89 -12.31
C ILE A 101 6.29 -5.33 -12.16
N PHE A 102 6.78 -5.47 -10.92
CA PHE A 102 8.13 -5.98 -10.68
C PHE A 102 8.34 -7.36 -11.29
N ALA A 103 7.41 -8.27 -11.05
CA ALA A 103 7.50 -9.64 -11.57
C ALA A 103 7.50 -9.67 -13.11
N ALA A 104 6.63 -8.87 -13.74
CA ALA A 104 6.53 -8.82 -15.20
C ALA A 104 7.82 -8.27 -15.85
N GLN A 105 8.35 -7.15 -15.36
CA GLN A 105 9.58 -6.57 -15.89
C GLN A 105 10.79 -7.48 -15.63
N TYR A 106 10.90 -8.02 -14.42
CA TYR A 106 11.96 -8.97 -14.07
C TYR A 106 11.97 -10.17 -15.02
N GLN A 107 10.80 -10.78 -15.24
CA GLN A 107 10.66 -11.92 -16.15
C GLN A 107 11.11 -11.58 -17.56
N VAL A 108 10.68 -10.46 -18.13
CA VAL A 108 11.07 -10.05 -19.47
C VAL A 108 12.60 -9.86 -19.58
N LEU A 109 13.21 -9.24 -18.60
CA LEU A 109 14.69 -9.08 -18.58
C LEU A 109 15.39 -10.44 -18.52
N ARG A 110 14.91 -11.36 -17.68
CA ARG A 110 15.46 -12.72 -17.58
C ARG A 110 15.31 -13.51 -18.88
N GLU A 111 14.17 -13.44 -19.53
CA GLU A 111 13.92 -14.07 -20.83
C GLU A 111 14.82 -13.52 -21.95
N ASN A 112 15.31 -12.29 -21.82
CA ASN A 112 16.25 -11.64 -22.75
C ASN A 112 17.72 -11.73 -22.32
N GLY A 113 18.05 -12.62 -21.38
CA GLY A 113 19.42 -13.00 -21.04
C GLY A 113 20.09 -12.16 -19.96
N HIS A 114 19.40 -11.20 -19.34
CA HIS A 114 19.96 -10.49 -18.20
C HIS A 114 20.11 -11.41 -16.99
N THR A 115 21.19 -11.23 -16.24
CA THR A 115 21.42 -12.00 -15.01
C THR A 115 20.36 -11.64 -13.93
N PRO A 116 20.12 -12.51 -12.92
CA PRO A 116 19.20 -12.18 -11.83
C PRO A 116 19.54 -10.86 -11.12
N SER A 117 20.82 -10.56 -10.96
CA SER A 117 21.29 -9.31 -10.34
C SER A 117 20.98 -8.10 -11.21
N GLU A 118 21.26 -8.14 -12.51
CA GLU A 118 20.93 -7.06 -13.44
C GLU A 118 19.40 -6.80 -13.46
N ALA A 119 18.62 -7.87 -13.67
CA ALA A 119 17.16 -7.76 -13.71
C ALA A 119 16.58 -7.20 -12.41
N PHE A 120 17.10 -7.58 -11.24
CA PHE A 120 16.63 -7.07 -9.96
C PHE A 120 17.01 -5.59 -9.75
N ASN A 121 18.24 -5.20 -10.08
CA ASN A 121 18.68 -3.80 -9.93
C ASN A 121 17.84 -2.86 -10.80
N GLU A 122 17.61 -3.20 -12.07
CA GLU A 122 16.84 -2.40 -13.02
C GLU A 122 15.32 -2.42 -12.77
N THR A 123 14.83 -3.33 -11.94
CA THR A 123 13.39 -3.45 -11.68
C THR A 123 13.01 -2.92 -10.30
N VAL A 124 13.73 -3.32 -9.27
CA VAL A 124 13.32 -3.09 -7.87
C VAL A 124 14.29 -2.16 -7.16
N GLU A 125 15.61 -2.45 -7.22
CA GLU A 125 16.58 -1.79 -6.35
C GLU A 125 16.69 -0.29 -6.65
N GLU A 126 16.90 0.08 -7.90
CA GLU A 126 17.03 1.47 -8.31
C GLU A 126 15.76 2.27 -8.01
N LEU A 127 14.59 1.69 -8.28
CA LEU A 127 13.33 2.34 -7.96
C LEU A 127 13.18 2.61 -6.47
N THR A 128 13.40 1.60 -5.62
CA THR A 128 13.08 1.69 -4.19
C THR A 128 14.15 2.41 -3.38
N GLN A 129 15.42 2.27 -3.77
CA GLN A 129 16.53 2.88 -3.04
C GLN A 129 16.76 4.33 -3.47
N SER A 130 16.56 4.67 -4.74
CA SER A 130 16.92 5.96 -5.32
C SER A 130 15.71 6.77 -5.78
N LEU A 131 14.92 6.26 -6.71
CA LEU A 131 13.94 7.08 -7.41
C LEU A 131 12.69 7.41 -6.57
N MET A 132 12.15 6.44 -5.82
CA MET A 132 10.96 6.69 -4.99
C MET A 132 11.18 7.71 -3.87
N PRO A 133 12.32 7.76 -3.17
CA PRO A 133 12.63 8.87 -2.26
C PRO A 133 12.58 10.25 -2.92
N LEU A 134 13.12 10.39 -4.13
CA LEU A 134 13.08 11.65 -4.89
C LEU A 134 11.63 12.04 -5.28
N VAL A 135 10.84 11.06 -5.69
CA VAL A 135 9.41 11.28 -5.98
C VAL A 135 8.65 11.71 -4.73
N ALA A 136 8.96 11.10 -3.59
CA ALA A 136 8.31 11.44 -2.32
C ALA A 136 8.61 12.88 -1.86
N GLU A 137 9.80 13.37 -2.15
CA GLU A 137 10.23 14.72 -1.75
C GLU A 137 9.82 15.80 -2.75
N ASN A 138 9.89 15.51 -4.05
CA ASN A 138 9.85 16.55 -5.08
C ASN A 138 8.76 16.33 -6.15
N GLY A 139 8.19 15.14 -6.24
CA GLY A 139 7.22 14.79 -7.27
C GLY A 139 7.82 14.09 -8.50
N MET A 140 6.94 13.51 -9.31
CA MET A 140 7.33 12.69 -10.46
C MET A 140 7.93 13.52 -11.59
N ASP A 141 7.39 14.70 -11.83
CA ASP A 141 7.88 15.63 -12.86
C ASP A 141 9.29 16.12 -12.55
N TRP A 142 9.57 16.44 -11.29
CA TRP A 142 10.90 16.83 -10.83
C TRP A 142 11.89 15.68 -11.02
N MET A 143 11.52 14.48 -10.62
CA MET A 143 12.36 13.28 -10.79
C MET A 143 12.69 13.05 -12.28
N TYR A 144 11.70 13.16 -13.17
CA TYR A 144 11.94 13.06 -14.61
C TYR A 144 12.88 14.18 -15.11
N ALA A 145 12.68 15.42 -14.71
CA ALA A 145 13.49 16.55 -15.13
C ALA A 145 14.96 16.42 -14.72
N ASN A 146 15.26 15.67 -13.67
CA ASN A 146 16.61 15.47 -13.13
C ASN A 146 17.24 14.14 -13.56
N CYS A 147 16.61 13.38 -14.47
CA CYS A 147 17.19 12.21 -15.10
C CYS A 147 17.82 12.55 -16.46
N SER A 148 18.48 11.56 -17.10
CA SER A 148 19.00 11.72 -18.45
C SER A 148 17.91 11.98 -19.48
N THR A 149 18.23 12.65 -20.57
CA THR A 149 17.26 12.94 -21.65
C THR A 149 16.66 11.66 -22.27
N THR A 150 17.42 10.58 -22.29
CA THR A 150 16.94 9.26 -22.73
C THR A 150 15.88 8.72 -21.77
N ALA A 151 16.13 8.77 -20.46
CA ALA A 151 15.19 8.33 -19.46
C ALA A 151 13.92 9.19 -19.47
N GLN A 152 14.06 10.51 -19.56
CA GLN A 152 12.93 11.45 -19.68
C GLN A 152 12.01 11.07 -20.86
N ARG A 153 12.59 10.89 -22.04
CA ARG A 153 11.81 10.59 -23.24
C ARG A 153 11.14 9.22 -23.15
N GLY A 154 11.89 8.21 -22.73
CA GLY A 154 11.35 6.86 -22.55
C GLY A 154 10.20 6.82 -21.56
N ALA A 155 10.35 7.42 -20.38
CA ALA A 155 9.32 7.46 -19.35
C ALA A 155 8.06 8.20 -19.83
N LEU A 156 8.22 9.35 -20.49
CA LEU A 156 7.11 10.14 -21.04
C LEU A 156 6.34 9.40 -22.14
N ASP A 157 7.01 8.53 -22.90
CA ASP A 157 6.35 7.75 -23.95
C ASP A 157 5.62 6.53 -23.38
N TRP A 158 6.19 5.86 -22.40
CA TRP A 158 5.72 4.56 -21.93
C TRP A 158 4.72 4.60 -20.76
N TRP A 159 4.63 5.66 -19.97
CA TRP A 159 3.64 5.70 -18.88
C TRP A 159 2.19 5.58 -19.36
N LYS A 160 1.89 6.10 -20.57
CA LYS A 160 0.54 6.04 -21.15
C LYS A 160 0.12 4.61 -21.51
N PRO A 161 0.92 3.82 -22.27
CA PRO A 161 0.66 2.39 -22.47
C PRO A 161 0.45 1.61 -21.18
N PHE A 162 1.29 1.83 -20.15
CA PHE A 162 1.12 1.17 -18.85
C PHE A 162 -0.18 1.58 -18.17
N ARG A 163 -0.53 2.87 -18.16
CA ARG A 163 -1.81 3.34 -17.64
C ARG A 163 -2.98 2.66 -18.34
N ASP A 164 -2.95 2.60 -19.65
CA ASP A 164 -4.05 2.07 -20.46
C ASP A 164 -4.21 0.56 -20.28
N ALA A 165 -3.11 -0.17 -20.11
CA ALA A 165 -3.11 -1.59 -19.80
C ALA A 165 -3.64 -1.88 -18.38
N THR A 166 -3.34 -1.04 -17.41
CA THR A 166 -3.71 -1.28 -16.00
C THR A 166 -5.08 -0.72 -15.63
N LEU A 167 -5.56 0.34 -16.30
CA LEU A 167 -6.83 0.99 -15.98
C LEU A 167 -8.04 0.04 -15.92
N PRO A 168 -8.23 -0.91 -16.85
CA PRO A 168 -9.31 -1.89 -16.77
C PRO A 168 -9.23 -2.78 -15.52
N VAL A 169 -8.01 -3.16 -15.11
CA VAL A 169 -7.77 -3.97 -13.91
C VAL A 169 -8.13 -3.19 -12.65
N PHE A 170 -7.74 -1.92 -12.57
CA PHE A 170 -8.11 -1.05 -11.45
C PHE A 170 -9.63 -0.81 -11.36
N LYS A 171 -10.31 -0.63 -12.49
CA LYS A 171 -11.78 -0.51 -12.52
C LYS A 171 -12.46 -1.78 -12.00
N LYS A 172 -11.99 -2.95 -12.42
CA LYS A 172 -12.49 -4.24 -11.92
C LYS A 172 -12.25 -4.38 -10.42
N LEU A 173 -11.03 -4.12 -9.96
CA LEU A 173 -10.69 -4.16 -8.54
C LEU A 173 -11.60 -3.26 -7.70
N TYR A 174 -11.80 -2.00 -8.13
CA TYR A 174 -12.67 -1.07 -7.41
C TYR A 174 -14.12 -1.56 -7.35
N ALA A 175 -14.63 -2.16 -8.41
CA ALA A 175 -15.98 -2.74 -8.44
C ALA A 175 -16.11 -3.90 -7.44
N GLU A 176 -15.11 -4.80 -7.35
CA GLU A 176 -15.08 -5.89 -6.37
C GLU A 176 -15.02 -5.36 -4.93
N VAL A 177 -14.24 -4.30 -4.69
CA VAL A 177 -14.18 -3.62 -3.39
C VAL A 177 -15.54 -3.01 -3.05
N ALA A 178 -16.14 -2.25 -3.97
CA ALA A 178 -17.43 -1.59 -3.75
C ALA A 178 -18.56 -2.59 -3.50
N ALA A 179 -18.53 -3.75 -4.16
CA ALA A 179 -19.46 -4.84 -3.94
C ALA A 179 -19.24 -5.59 -2.60
N GLY A 180 -18.16 -5.29 -1.86
CA GLY A 180 -17.80 -5.96 -0.61
C GLY A 180 -17.16 -7.34 -0.78
N ASN A 181 -16.87 -7.77 -2.01
CA ASN A 181 -16.30 -9.09 -2.28
C ASN A 181 -14.89 -9.21 -1.70
N GLU A 182 -14.10 -8.14 -1.76
CA GLU A 182 -12.73 -8.14 -1.22
C GLU A 182 -12.69 -8.18 0.32
N ALA A 183 -13.64 -7.50 0.99
CA ALA A 183 -13.81 -7.62 2.43
C ALA A 183 -14.22 -9.05 2.81
N GLN A 184 -15.16 -9.65 2.07
CA GLN A 184 -15.62 -11.02 2.31
C GLN A 184 -14.49 -12.03 2.14
N ARG A 185 -13.66 -11.90 1.10
CA ARG A 185 -12.47 -12.77 0.93
C ARG A 185 -11.53 -12.74 2.13
N SER A 186 -11.32 -11.54 2.70
CA SER A 186 -10.48 -11.40 3.89
C SER A 186 -11.09 -12.13 5.09
N ILE A 187 -12.40 -12.00 5.31
CA ILE A 187 -13.11 -12.70 6.37
C ILE A 187 -13.02 -14.21 6.17
N ASP A 188 -13.35 -14.70 4.98
CA ASP A 188 -13.36 -16.13 4.65
C ASP A 188 -11.97 -16.76 4.79
N SER A 189 -10.93 -16.04 4.39
CA SER A 189 -9.56 -16.50 4.53
C SER A 189 -9.13 -16.55 6.01
N ASN A 190 -9.36 -15.47 6.75
CA ASN A 190 -8.84 -15.32 8.11
C ASN A 190 -9.60 -16.14 9.15
N SER A 191 -10.83 -16.57 8.82
CA SER A 191 -11.62 -17.47 9.69
C SER A 191 -11.23 -18.94 9.61
N LYS A 192 -10.38 -19.31 8.65
CA LYS A 192 -9.90 -20.70 8.53
C LYS A 192 -8.88 -21.04 9.60
N THR A 193 -8.97 -22.26 10.14
CA THR A 193 -8.05 -22.74 11.19
C THR A 193 -6.60 -22.81 10.70
N ASP A 194 -6.38 -23.07 9.42
CA ASP A 194 -5.08 -23.17 8.75
C ASP A 194 -4.59 -21.86 8.10
N TYR A 195 -5.25 -20.73 8.42
CA TYR A 195 -4.92 -19.42 7.81
C TYR A 195 -3.44 -19.06 7.91
N ARG A 196 -2.86 -19.19 9.12
CA ARG A 196 -1.45 -18.85 9.37
C ARG A 196 -0.50 -19.71 8.57
N GLU A 197 -0.74 -21.00 8.53
CA GLU A 197 0.07 -21.96 7.78
C GLU A 197 0.05 -21.67 6.27
N LYS A 198 -1.13 -21.38 5.73
CA LYS A 198 -1.28 -21.00 4.30
C LYS A 198 -0.59 -19.68 3.99
N LEU A 199 -0.77 -18.65 4.82
CA LEU A 199 -0.09 -17.38 4.66
C LEU A 199 1.43 -17.55 4.67
N ASP A 200 1.96 -18.33 5.63
CA ASP A 200 3.40 -18.59 5.73
C ASP A 200 3.94 -19.32 4.50
N ALA A 201 3.15 -20.25 3.92
CA ALA A 201 3.51 -20.94 2.68
C ALA A 201 3.56 -19.99 1.48
N GLU A 202 2.55 -19.13 1.29
CA GLU A 202 2.52 -18.14 0.21
C GLU A 202 3.66 -17.11 0.34
N LEU A 203 3.93 -16.62 1.55
CA LEU A 203 5.05 -15.72 1.80
C LEU A 203 6.41 -16.39 1.60
N LYS A 204 6.50 -17.69 1.89
CA LYS A 204 7.70 -18.48 1.63
C LYS A 204 7.94 -18.62 0.12
N GLU A 205 6.90 -18.97 -0.66
CA GLU A 205 7.00 -19.07 -2.11
C GLU A 205 7.50 -17.75 -2.72
N MET A 206 6.92 -16.61 -2.30
CA MET A 206 7.38 -15.29 -2.74
C MET A 206 8.85 -15.07 -2.39
N ARG A 207 9.25 -15.32 -1.15
CA ARG A 207 10.64 -15.11 -0.67
C ARG A 207 11.65 -16.01 -1.37
N GLU A 208 11.26 -17.22 -1.75
CA GLU A 208 12.11 -18.20 -2.42
C GLU A 208 12.13 -18.05 -3.95
N SER A 209 11.32 -17.15 -4.52
CA SER A 209 11.37 -16.83 -5.95
C SER A 209 12.75 -16.27 -6.34
N GLU A 210 13.19 -16.53 -7.57
CA GLU A 210 14.49 -16.07 -8.08
C GLU A 210 14.67 -14.56 -7.88
N MET A 211 13.65 -13.77 -8.22
CA MET A 211 13.66 -12.31 -8.06
C MET A 211 13.96 -11.88 -6.62
N TRP A 212 13.27 -12.45 -5.64
CA TRP A 212 13.46 -12.03 -4.24
C TRP A 212 14.69 -12.64 -3.59
N GLN A 213 15.21 -13.77 -4.10
CA GLN A 213 16.53 -14.31 -3.73
C GLN A 213 17.66 -13.41 -4.27
N ALA A 214 17.58 -12.97 -5.52
CA ALA A 214 18.49 -11.97 -6.07
C ALA A 214 18.46 -10.68 -5.24
N GLY A 215 17.26 -10.23 -4.88
CA GLY A 215 17.06 -9.05 -4.03
C GLY A 215 17.65 -9.21 -2.62
N ALA A 216 17.59 -10.38 -2.03
CA ALA A 216 18.23 -10.63 -0.73
C ALA A 216 19.75 -10.47 -0.84
N THR A 217 20.35 -11.01 -1.90
CA THR A 217 21.78 -10.86 -2.17
C THR A 217 22.19 -9.41 -2.40
N VAL A 218 21.47 -8.68 -3.26
CA VAL A 218 21.74 -7.26 -3.54
C VAL A 218 21.66 -6.42 -2.26
N ARG A 219 20.61 -6.58 -1.45
CA ARG A 219 20.48 -5.85 -0.19
C ARG A 219 21.58 -6.15 0.83
N ASN A 220 22.07 -7.40 0.86
CA ASN A 220 23.17 -7.78 1.75
C ASN A 220 24.53 -7.21 1.32
N LEU A 221 24.70 -6.86 0.04
CA LEU A 221 25.90 -6.22 -0.48
C LEU A 221 25.94 -4.70 -0.26
N ARG A 222 24.87 -4.09 0.22
CA ARG A 222 24.83 -2.65 0.49
C ARG A 222 25.85 -2.29 1.59
N PRO A 223 26.67 -1.22 1.39
CA PRO A 223 27.73 -0.85 2.36
C PRO A 223 27.23 -0.61 3.78
N GLU A 224 26.02 -0.06 3.94
CA GLU A 224 25.43 0.23 5.25
C GLU A 224 25.04 -1.02 6.04
N ARG A 225 24.94 -2.17 5.38
CA ARG A 225 24.66 -3.46 6.05
C ARG A 225 25.92 -4.19 6.54
N ASN A 226 27.08 -3.74 6.10
CA ASN A 226 28.37 -4.35 6.42
C ASN A 226 29.18 -3.54 7.45
N LYS A 227 28.50 -2.65 8.19
CA LYS A 227 29.10 -1.82 9.27
C LYS A 227 28.80 -2.37 10.62
#